data_26ed0ccd9e460d2b5e82bc79aac98ad0
#
_entry.id   26ed0ccd9e460d2b5e82bc79aac98ad0
#
_cell.length_a   1.000
_cell.length_b   1.000
_cell.length_c   1.000
_cell.angle_alpha   90.00
_cell.angle_beta   90.00
_cell.angle_gamma   90.00
#
_symmetry.space_group_name_H-M   'P 1'
#
loop_
_entity.id
_entity.type
_entity.pdbx_description
1 polymer ?
#
loop_
_entity_poly.entity_id
_entity_poly.type
_entity_poly.pdbx_seq_one_letter_code
_entity_poly.pdbx_strand_id
1 'polypeptide(L)'
;MKGIINDRSVDFEQGQTLLDILANSGFTLDAPCGGRGVCGKCKVTASGNLSEMTEKEKALLTESEINSGIRLACFCRAEGEFALSTGNSFYQIQTTSDREEYEIDPSEKVKEFAKENGKAIGIAIDIGTTTVVCVFYNLISGEKLFTTSAIMRMLISRNPTGTEA
;
A
#
# COMPACT_ATOMS: atom_id res chain seq x y z
N MET A 1 11.53 -0.79 -18.92
CA MET A 1 12.63 0.08 -18.44
C MET A 1 12.95 -0.27 -17.00
N LYS A 2 14.09 0.18 -16.45
CA LYS A 2 14.47 -0.10 -15.05
C LYS A 2 14.58 1.17 -14.24
N GLY A 3 14.02 1.14 -13.03
CA GLY A 3 14.15 2.19 -12.01
C GLY A 3 14.66 1.59 -10.70
N ILE A 4 15.07 2.44 -9.78
CA ILE A 4 15.52 2.05 -8.43
C ILE A 4 14.56 2.67 -7.41
N ILE A 5 13.99 1.83 -6.55
CA ILE A 5 13.13 2.23 -5.43
C ILE A 5 13.73 1.69 -4.14
N ASN A 6 14.17 2.56 -3.22
CA ASN A 6 14.79 2.17 -1.95
C ASN A 6 15.84 1.06 -2.15
N ASP A 7 16.79 1.28 -3.07
CA ASP A 7 17.89 0.37 -3.45
C ASP A 7 17.45 -0.94 -4.14
N ARG A 8 16.17 -1.11 -4.46
CA ARG A 8 15.68 -2.26 -5.23
C ARG A 8 15.39 -1.87 -6.67
N SER A 9 15.91 -2.67 -7.62
CA SER A 9 15.59 -2.52 -9.04
C SER A 9 14.17 -2.98 -9.32
N VAL A 10 13.43 -2.18 -10.07
CA VAL A 10 12.05 -2.46 -10.50
C VAL A 10 11.91 -2.25 -12.00
N ASP A 11 11.07 -3.05 -12.64
CA ASP A 11 10.69 -2.87 -14.04
C ASP A 11 9.45 -1.98 -14.13
N PHE A 12 9.42 -1.10 -15.15
CA PHE A 12 8.28 -0.21 -15.39
C PHE A 12 8.11 0.09 -16.88
N GLU A 13 6.95 0.64 -17.23
CA GLU A 13 6.63 1.13 -18.57
C GLU A 13 6.75 2.67 -18.61
N GLN A 14 7.29 3.20 -19.71
CA GLN A 14 7.44 4.64 -19.90
C GLN A 14 6.10 5.36 -19.77
N GLY A 15 6.08 6.46 -19.05
CA GLY A 15 4.90 7.28 -18.82
C GLY A 15 4.01 6.82 -17.65
N GLN A 16 4.32 5.70 -17.00
CA GLN A 16 3.65 5.33 -15.75
C GLN A 16 3.92 6.36 -14.65
N THR A 17 2.93 6.60 -13.76
CA THR A 17 3.16 7.43 -12.59
C THR A 17 4.04 6.70 -11.58
N LEU A 18 4.85 7.43 -10.82
CA LEU A 18 5.64 6.83 -9.75
C LEU A 18 4.75 6.12 -8.71
N LEU A 19 3.51 6.61 -8.53
CA LEU A 19 2.54 5.97 -7.64
C LEU A 19 2.11 4.59 -8.13
N ASP A 20 1.88 4.45 -9.45
CA ASP A 20 1.51 3.15 -10.04
C ASP A 20 2.69 2.17 -10.02
N ILE A 21 3.90 2.68 -10.33
CA ILE A 21 5.12 1.86 -10.28
C ILE A 21 5.35 1.33 -8.86
N LEU A 22 5.25 2.19 -7.84
CA LEU A 22 5.36 1.79 -6.43
C LEU A 22 4.37 0.68 -6.09
N ALA A 23 3.11 0.88 -6.45
CA ALA A 23 2.06 -0.08 -6.16
C ALA A 23 2.26 -1.44 -6.84
N ASN A 24 2.64 -1.42 -8.12
CA ASN A 24 2.89 -2.64 -8.90
C ASN A 24 4.14 -3.39 -8.42
N SER A 25 5.08 -2.68 -7.82
CA SER A 25 6.32 -3.24 -7.25
C SER A 25 6.20 -3.66 -5.78
N GLY A 26 4.99 -3.59 -5.21
CA GLY A 26 4.73 -4.01 -3.83
C GLY A 26 5.15 -2.99 -2.76
N PHE A 27 5.44 -1.74 -3.15
CA PHE A 27 5.69 -0.66 -2.21
C PHE A 27 4.39 0.06 -1.85
N THR A 28 4.22 0.39 -0.58
CA THR A 28 3.09 1.18 -0.10
C THR A 28 3.52 2.62 0.13
N LEU A 29 2.70 3.56 -0.31
CA LEU A 29 2.88 4.99 -0.10
C LEU A 29 1.57 5.60 0.42
N ASP A 30 1.66 6.56 1.35
CA ASP A 30 0.48 7.28 1.83
C ASP A 30 -0.11 8.14 0.71
N ALA A 31 -1.19 7.65 0.11
CA ALA A 31 -1.91 8.33 -0.97
C ALA A 31 -3.43 8.27 -0.76
N PRO A 32 -3.96 8.89 0.30
CA PRO A 32 -5.36 8.73 0.72
C PRO A 32 -6.37 9.20 -0.33
N CYS A 33 -5.98 10.09 -1.23
CA CYS A 33 -6.84 10.50 -2.34
C CYS A 33 -6.83 9.52 -3.53
N GLY A 34 -6.08 8.39 -3.45
CA GLY A 34 -6.02 7.40 -4.53
C GLY A 34 -5.42 7.93 -5.84
N GLY A 35 -4.50 8.88 -5.78
CA GLY A 35 -3.84 9.43 -6.97
C GLY A 35 -4.60 10.59 -7.64
N ARG A 36 -5.67 11.13 -7.04
CA ARG A 36 -6.46 12.25 -7.59
C ARG A 36 -5.72 13.60 -7.59
N GLY A 37 -4.54 13.69 -6.97
CA GLY A 37 -3.73 14.91 -6.99
C GLY A 37 -4.27 16.04 -6.13
N VAL A 38 -5.03 15.77 -5.06
CA VAL A 38 -5.67 16.80 -4.23
C VAL A 38 -5.17 16.87 -2.80
N CYS A 39 -4.45 15.84 -2.31
CA CYS A 39 -4.09 15.76 -0.88
C CYS A 39 -2.63 16.11 -0.58
N GLY A 40 -1.73 16.10 -1.56
CA GLY A 40 -0.31 16.38 -1.37
C GLY A 40 0.45 15.38 -0.48
N LYS A 41 -0.11 14.17 -0.22
CA LYS A 41 0.47 13.22 0.75
C LYS A 41 1.45 12.23 0.13
N CYS A 42 1.34 11.91 -1.15
CA CYS A 42 2.18 10.92 -1.83
C CYS A 42 3.60 11.48 -2.16
N LYS A 43 4.26 12.05 -1.17
CA LYS A 43 5.59 12.67 -1.31
C LYS A 43 6.67 11.60 -1.39
N VAL A 44 7.56 11.74 -2.35
CA VAL A 44 8.75 10.90 -2.54
C VAL A 44 9.92 11.79 -2.90
N THR A 45 11.13 11.40 -2.54
CA THR A 45 12.34 12.00 -3.10
C THR A 45 12.69 11.24 -4.37
N ALA A 46 12.69 11.91 -5.51
CA ALA A 46 12.91 11.26 -6.80
C ALA A 46 13.87 12.08 -7.69
N SER A 47 14.68 11.36 -8.44
CA SER A 47 15.66 11.93 -9.39
C SER A 47 15.78 11.05 -10.62
N GLY A 48 16.36 11.58 -11.69
CA GLY A 48 16.56 10.88 -12.95
C GLY A 48 15.66 11.40 -14.07
N ASN A 49 15.31 10.55 -15.01
CA ASN A 49 14.53 10.95 -16.18
C ASN A 49 13.02 10.86 -15.85
N LEU A 50 12.51 11.96 -15.34
CA LEU A 50 11.15 12.13 -14.84
C LEU A 50 10.46 13.29 -15.58
N SER A 51 9.14 13.25 -15.67
CA SER A 51 8.35 14.34 -16.23
C SER A 51 8.58 15.65 -15.49
N GLU A 52 8.42 16.77 -16.19
CA GLU A 52 8.45 18.09 -15.58
C GLU A 52 7.39 18.24 -14.48
N MET A 53 7.69 19.06 -13.49
CA MET A 53 6.78 19.34 -12.39
C MET A 53 5.63 20.23 -12.89
N THR A 54 4.40 19.75 -12.73
CA THR A 54 3.22 20.52 -13.12
C THR A 54 2.91 21.64 -12.12
N GLU A 55 2.20 22.68 -12.57
CA GLU A 55 1.78 23.78 -11.69
C GLU A 55 0.88 23.28 -10.54
N LYS A 56 0.07 22.26 -10.78
CA LYS A 56 -0.76 21.63 -9.73
C LYS A 56 0.09 20.90 -8.70
N GLU A 57 1.17 20.26 -9.12
CA GLU A 57 2.12 19.62 -8.22
C GLU A 57 2.85 20.67 -7.36
N LYS A 58 3.34 21.73 -7.99
CA LYS A 58 4.01 22.85 -7.30
C LYS A 58 3.12 23.50 -6.24
N ALA A 59 1.85 23.68 -6.54
CA ALA A 59 0.90 24.29 -5.61
C ALA A 59 0.67 23.48 -4.32
N LEU A 60 1.01 22.18 -4.31
CA LEU A 60 0.86 21.28 -3.18
C LEU A 60 2.17 21.01 -2.41
N LEU A 61 3.27 21.58 -2.89
CA LEU A 61 4.61 21.46 -2.30
C LEU A 61 5.13 22.84 -1.86
N THR A 62 5.93 22.84 -0.83
CA THR A 62 6.68 24.05 -0.44
C THR A 62 7.93 24.20 -1.30
N GLU A 63 8.46 25.42 -1.42
CA GLU A 63 9.71 25.68 -2.14
C GLU A 63 10.88 24.85 -1.57
N SER A 64 10.94 24.67 -0.25
CA SER A 64 11.95 23.84 0.40
C SER A 64 11.87 22.39 -0.03
N GLU A 65 10.66 21.84 -0.16
CA GLU A 65 10.44 20.47 -0.63
C GLU A 65 10.84 20.31 -2.10
N ILE A 66 10.46 21.26 -2.94
CA ILE A 66 10.86 21.26 -4.36
C ILE A 66 12.40 21.28 -4.48
N ASN A 67 13.06 22.16 -3.75
CA ASN A 67 14.52 22.27 -3.75
C ASN A 67 15.22 21.02 -3.19
N SER A 68 14.53 20.25 -2.35
CA SER A 68 15.02 18.97 -1.81
C SER A 68 14.73 17.77 -2.73
N GLY A 69 14.21 17.99 -3.93
CA GLY A 69 13.91 16.93 -4.89
C GLY A 69 12.64 16.13 -4.55
N ILE A 70 11.75 16.68 -3.73
CA ILE A 70 10.48 16.03 -3.41
C ILE A 70 9.50 16.18 -4.57
N ARG A 71 8.88 15.10 -4.92
CA ARG A 71 7.86 15.00 -5.96
C ARG A 71 6.58 14.37 -5.39
N LEU A 72 5.46 14.64 -6.00
CA LEU A 72 4.22 13.93 -5.72
C LEU A 72 4.09 12.74 -6.67
N ALA A 73 4.16 11.53 -6.15
CA ALA A 73 4.22 10.31 -6.95
C ALA A 73 3.03 10.14 -7.91
N CYS A 74 1.87 10.72 -7.60
CA CYS A 74 0.69 10.68 -8.47
C CYS A 74 0.77 11.64 -9.67
N PHE A 75 1.60 12.69 -9.62
CA PHE A 75 1.82 13.61 -10.73
C PHE A 75 3.05 13.25 -11.55
N CYS A 76 4.10 12.77 -10.88
CA CYS A 76 5.38 12.49 -11.49
C CYS A 76 5.33 11.20 -12.31
N ARG A 77 5.75 11.27 -13.58
CA ARG A 77 5.84 10.13 -14.49
C ARG A 77 7.29 9.76 -14.76
N ALA A 78 7.54 8.47 -14.89
CA ALA A 78 8.85 7.97 -15.28
C ALA A 78 8.99 7.99 -16.82
N GLU A 79 9.95 8.76 -17.32
CA GLU A 79 10.25 8.89 -18.75
C GLU A 79 11.49 8.08 -19.16
N GLY A 80 12.29 7.67 -18.20
CA GLY A 80 13.47 6.83 -18.35
C GLY A 80 13.97 6.35 -16.99
N GLU A 81 15.24 6.03 -16.88
CA GLU A 81 15.84 5.57 -15.63
C GLU A 81 15.66 6.60 -14.51
N PHE A 82 15.25 6.14 -13.35
CA PHE A 82 15.04 6.99 -12.17
C PHE A 82 15.50 6.29 -10.88
N ALA A 83 15.77 7.09 -9.87
CA ALA A 83 15.95 6.66 -8.50
C ALA A 83 14.89 7.35 -7.62
N LEU A 84 14.26 6.58 -6.74
CA LEU A 84 13.20 7.03 -5.85
C LEU A 84 13.43 6.51 -4.44
N SER A 85 13.26 7.40 -3.46
CA SER A 85 13.18 7.06 -2.04
C SER A 85 11.83 7.50 -1.48
N THR A 86 11.17 6.59 -0.79
CA THR A 86 9.90 6.88 -0.11
C THR A 86 10.11 7.55 1.26
N GLY A 87 11.37 7.79 1.65
CA GLY A 87 11.72 8.25 2.99
C GLY A 87 11.36 7.21 4.06
N ASN A 88 11.35 7.62 5.32
CA ASN A 88 10.92 6.77 6.44
C ASN A 88 9.38 6.63 6.54
N SER A 89 8.65 7.00 5.49
CA SER A 89 7.19 6.79 5.40
C SER A 89 6.83 5.34 5.05
N PHE A 90 7.67 4.38 5.40
CA PHE A 90 7.19 3.03 5.56
C PHE A 90 6.26 3.05 6.79
N TYR A 91 4.98 3.19 6.57
CA TYR A 91 4.05 2.57 7.49
C TYR A 91 4.27 1.07 7.39
N GLN A 92 5.27 0.56 8.10
CA GLN A 92 5.14 -0.78 8.63
C GLN A 92 3.86 -0.67 9.46
N ILE A 93 2.80 -1.29 8.97
CA ILE A 93 1.65 -1.56 9.82
C ILE A 93 2.24 -2.41 10.93
N GLN A 94 2.60 -1.74 12.03
CA GLN A 94 2.95 -2.44 13.25
C GLN A 94 1.63 -3.03 13.72
N THR A 95 1.37 -4.24 13.26
CA THR A 95 0.45 -5.07 13.99
C THR A 95 1.14 -5.32 15.32
N THR A 96 0.79 -4.55 16.34
CA THR A 96 1.14 -4.83 17.72
C THR A 96 0.41 -6.13 18.06
N SER A 97 1.03 -7.21 17.65
CA SER A 97 0.62 -8.53 18.10
C SER A 97 1.48 -8.84 19.28
N ASP A 98 1.14 -8.25 20.41
CA ASP A 98 1.50 -8.87 21.67
C ASP A 98 0.98 -10.29 21.60
N ARG A 99 1.85 -11.24 21.92
CA ARG A 99 1.48 -12.65 22.00
C ARG A 99 0.55 -12.83 23.21
N GLU A 100 -0.69 -12.45 23.04
CA GLU A 100 -1.72 -12.91 23.94
C GLU A 100 -2.08 -14.32 23.46
N GLU A 101 -1.57 -15.31 24.14
CA GLU A 101 -2.06 -16.69 24.02
C GLU A 101 -3.44 -16.70 24.64
N TYR A 102 -4.44 -16.74 23.81
CA TYR A 102 -5.82 -16.95 24.26
C TYR A 102 -6.06 -18.42 24.46
N GLU A 103 -6.44 -18.81 25.68
CA GLU A 103 -6.98 -20.13 25.93
C GLU A 103 -8.34 -20.22 25.22
N ILE A 104 -8.42 -21.02 24.17
CA ILE A 104 -9.66 -21.22 23.44
C ILE A 104 -10.22 -22.64 23.77
N ASP A 105 -11.52 -22.72 23.93
CA ASP A 105 -12.23 -24.02 23.96
C ASP A 105 -13.01 -24.20 22.65
N PRO A 106 -12.44 -24.93 21.67
CA PRO A 106 -13.08 -25.10 20.36
C PRO A 106 -14.40 -25.89 20.52
N SER A 107 -15.43 -25.38 19.84
CA SER A 107 -16.71 -26.13 19.81
C SER A 107 -16.53 -27.52 19.18
N GLU A 108 -17.42 -28.46 19.52
CA GLU A 108 -17.36 -29.81 18.96
C GLU A 108 -17.39 -29.82 17.42
N LYS A 109 -18.14 -28.92 16.79
CA LYS A 109 -18.16 -28.78 15.33
C LYS A 109 -16.80 -28.43 14.75
N VAL A 110 -16.02 -27.56 15.41
CA VAL A 110 -14.68 -27.21 14.99
C VAL A 110 -13.73 -28.38 15.16
N LYS A 111 -13.85 -29.14 16.24
CA LYS A 111 -13.06 -30.36 16.51
C LYS A 111 -13.35 -31.45 15.47
N GLU A 112 -14.61 -31.67 15.14
CA GLU A 112 -15.04 -32.64 14.10
C GLU A 112 -14.49 -32.19 12.71
N PHE A 113 -14.67 -30.92 12.36
CA PHE A 113 -14.13 -30.38 11.10
C PHE A 113 -12.60 -30.54 10.98
N ALA A 114 -11.88 -30.27 12.08
CA ALA A 114 -10.42 -30.42 12.09
C ALA A 114 -10.02 -31.91 11.96
N LYS A 115 -10.78 -32.82 12.54
CA LYS A 115 -10.55 -34.28 12.45
C LYS A 115 -10.74 -34.78 11.01
N GLU A 116 -11.77 -34.31 10.33
CA GLU A 116 -12.07 -34.70 8.94
C GLU A 116 -11.09 -34.08 7.92
N ASN A 117 -10.66 -32.82 8.14
CA ASN A 117 -9.88 -32.05 7.18
C ASN A 117 -8.40 -31.88 7.59
N GLY A 118 -7.96 -32.48 8.70
CA GLY A 118 -6.60 -32.41 9.22
C GLY A 118 -6.25 -31.09 9.89
N LYS A 119 -7.06 -30.04 9.73
CA LYS A 119 -6.86 -28.70 10.32
C LYS A 119 -8.15 -27.91 10.34
N ALA A 120 -8.25 -26.94 11.27
CA ALA A 120 -9.27 -25.90 11.27
C ALA A 120 -8.59 -24.54 11.39
N ILE A 121 -8.75 -23.69 10.39
CA ILE A 121 -8.17 -22.36 10.34
C ILE A 121 -9.28 -21.34 10.41
N GLY A 122 -9.17 -20.39 11.34
CA GLY A 122 -10.02 -19.22 11.44
C GLY A 122 -9.32 -17.97 10.90
N ILE A 123 -10.11 -17.04 10.41
CA ILE A 123 -9.62 -15.75 9.93
C ILE A 123 -10.40 -14.67 10.67
N ALA A 124 -9.67 -13.80 11.38
CA ALA A 124 -10.21 -12.54 11.89
C ALA A 124 -9.86 -11.42 10.90
N ILE A 125 -10.86 -10.64 10.50
CA ILE A 125 -10.67 -9.54 9.54
C ILE A 125 -11.10 -8.25 10.22
N ASP A 126 -10.17 -7.31 10.30
CA ASP A 126 -10.44 -5.93 10.71
C ASP A 126 -10.43 -5.03 9.47
N ILE A 127 -11.53 -4.33 9.23
CA ILE A 127 -11.72 -3.44 8.09
C ILE A 127 -11.81 -2.02 8.61
N GLY A 128 -10.66 -1.34 8.61
CA GLY A 128 -10.59 0.10 8.91
C GLY A 128 -10.87 0.97 7.68
N THR A 129 -10.90 2.25 7.87
CA THR A 129 -11.10 3.24 6.78
C THR A 129 -9.95 3.29 5.78
N THR A 130 -8.77 2.90 6.19
CA THR A 130 -7.52 2.99 5.41
C THR A 130 -6.86 1.64 5.20
N THR A 131 -7.06 0.70 6.14
CA THR A 131 -6.37 -0.59 6.13
C THR A 131 -7.34 -1.72 6.36
N VAL A 132 -7.03 -2.87 5.77
CA VAL A 132 -7.63 -4.17 6.11
C VAL A 132 -6.53 -5.02 6.70
N VAL A 133 -6.79 -5.60 7.87
CA VAL A 133 -5.88 -6.55 8.53
C VAL A 133 -6.57 -7.90 8.61
N CYS A 134 -5.86 -8.95 8.22
CA CYS A 134 -6.33 -10.33 8.34
C CYS A 134 -5.36 -11.10 9.23
N VAL A 135 -5.89 -11.74 10.26
CA VAL A 135 -5.13 -12.60 11.17
C VAL A 135 -5.66 -14.01 11.07
N PHE A 136 -4.77 -14.97 10.89
CA PHE A 136 -5.09 -16.38 10.73
C PHE A 136 -4.72 -17.13 11.98
N TYR A 137 -5.65 -17.94 12.48
CA TYR A 137 -5.51 -18.71 13.71
C TYR A 137 -5.75 -20.20 13.46
N ASN A 138 -4.98 -21.02 14.16
CA ASN A 138 -5.36 -22.42 14.37
C ASN A 138 -6.49 -22.47 15.39
N LEU A 139 -7.68 -22.88 14.97
CA LEU A 139 -8.87 -22.91 15.84
C LEU A 139 -8.86 -24.03 16.88
N ILE A 140 -7.89 -24.93 16.84
CA ILE A 140 -7.74 -25.99 17.84
C ILE A 140 -6.78 -25.55 18.95
N SER A 141 -5.65 -24.95 18.60
CA SER A 141 -4.63 -24.53 19.56
C SER A 141 -4.74 -23.07 20.01
N GLY A 142 -5.51 -22.24 19.31
CA GLY A 142 -5.50 -20.78 19.52
C GLY A 142 -4.27 -20.08 18.96
N GLU A 143 -3.34 -20.80 18.37
CA GLU A 143 -2.11 -20.28 17.88
C GLU A 143 -2.35 -19.34 16.68
N LYS A 144 -1.75 -18.16 16.72
CA LYS A 144 -1.71 -17.23 15.62
C LYS A 144 -0.71 -17.70 14.57
N LEU A 145 -1.21 -18.06 13.40
CA LEU A 145 -0.41 -18.60 12.31
C LEU A 145 0.36 -17.51 11.56
N PHE A 146 -0.35 -16.48 11.09
CA PHE A 146 0.26 -15.32 10.47
C PHE A 146 -0.72 -14.14 10.41
N THR A 147 -0.16 -12.95 10.15
CA THR A 147 -0.93 -11.74 9.93
C THR A 147 -0.56 -11.15 8.58
N THR A 148 -1.54 -10.68 7.84
CA THR A 148 -1.33 -9.89 6.65
C THR A 148 -2.19 -8.63 6.70
N SER A 149 -1.74 -7.59 6.03
CA SER A 149 -2.47 -6.33 5.96
C SER A 149 -2.32 -5.69 4.59
N ALA A 150 -3.33 -4.94 4.20
CA ALA A 150 -3.32 -4.17 2.97
C ALA A 150 -3.94 -2.79 3.21
N ILE A 151 -3.42 -1.78 2.53
CA ILE A 151 -4.05 -0.47 2.49
C ILE A 151 -5.26 -0.56 1.55
N MET A 152 -6.43 -0.19 2.05
CA MET A 152 -7.64 -0.12 1.25
C MET A 152 -7.51 1.03 0.26
N ARG A 153 -7.18 0.71 -0.99
CA ARG A 153 -7.41 1.66 -2.08
C ARG A 153 -8.89 1.77 -2.29
N MET A 154 -9.45 2.91 -1.93
CA MET A 154 -10.82 3.22 -2.30
C MET A 154 -10.86 3.25 -3.83
N LEU A 155 -11.26 2.16 -4.45
CA LEU A 155 -11.63 2.09 -5.87
C LEU A 155 -12.90 2.92 -6.01
N ILE A 156 -12.72 4.23 -6.13
CA ILE A 156 -13.81 5.06 -6.66
C ILE A 156 -13.93 4.62 -8.11
N SER A 157 -14.94 3.82 -8.37
CA SER A 157 -15.37 3.48 -9.72
C SER A 157 -15.34 4.77 -10.56
N ARG A 158 -14.42 4.84 -11.51
CA ARG A 158 -14.54 5.80 -12.59
C ARG A 158 -15.78 5.36 -13.36
N ASN A 159 -16.86 6.07 -13.20
CA ASN A 159 -17.97 5.95 -14.11
C ASN A 159 -17.43 6.24 -15.53
N PRO A 160 -17.43 5.29 -16.47
CA PRO A 160 -16.91 5.54 -17.81
C PRO A 160 -17.84 6.35 -18.69
N THR A 161 -18.98 6.81 -18.15
CA THR A 161 -19.93 7.64 -18.89
C THR A 161 -19.80 9.08 -18.45
N GLY A 162 -18.87 9.81 -19.09
CA GLY A 162 -18.91 11.26 -19.15
C GLY A 162 -20.15 11.69 -19.92
N THR A 163 -21.19 12.08 -19.21
CA THR A 163 -22.24 12.95 -19.73
C THR A 163 -22.18 14.20 -18.90
N GLU A 164 -21.61 15.24 -19.48
CA GLU A 164 -21.78 16.61 -19.02
C GLU A 164 -23.26 16.98 -19.12
N ALA A 165 -23.75 17.56 -18.06
CA ALA A 165 -24.97 18.39 -18.08
C ALA A 165 -24.67 19.70 -17.37
#